data_bc56e031e02c4aba5be454b4faec8af0
#
_entry.id   bc56e031e02c4aba5be454b4faec8af0
#
_cell.length_a   1.000
_cell.length_b   1.000
_cell.length_c   1.000
_cell.angle_alpha   90.00
_cell.angle_beta   90.00
_cell.angle_gamma   90.00
#
_symmetry.space_group_name_H-M   'P 1'
#
loop_
_entity.id
_entity.type
_entity.pdbx_description
1 polymer ?
#
loop_
_entity_poly.entity_id
_entity_poly.type
_entity_poly.pdbx_seq_one_letter_code
_entity_poly.pdbx_strand_id
1 'polypeptide(L)'
;MDVISIFLTDELGETLEEFEHGTTRFVFGRIGPDGPRQLVDGPMWVFVEWVMNDLAGLELCRRLRADSRCAGAHITMVLDNDDQEDRRRALRAGADDYIVGPLDRTIVLDRVMALQSNRQRHPAQLFEIGQLTIDMAALRSTWAGTPIDLRPNEFRLLRFFAENPDRVLSRDELISGLGKQEPPVDERTVDVWIGRLRRALKSAGAGNPLRTIRSLGYVFDSN
;
A
#
# COMPACT_ATOMS: atom_id res chain seq x y z
N MET A 1 17.08 -9.31 -12.09
CA MET A 1 16.89 -7.86 -12.06
C MET A 1 15.42 -7.61 -11.81
N ASP A 2 15.08 -6.95 -10.71
CA ASP A 2 13.69 -6.71 -10.36
C ASP A 2 13.15 -5.54 -11.18
N VAL A 3 11.97 -5.71 -11.77
CA VAL A 3 11.29 -4.64 -12.51
C VAL A 3 10.16 -4.09 -11.67
N ILE A 4 10.09 -2.76 -11.56
CA ILE A 4 9.02 -2.04 -10.90
C ILE A 4 8.31 -1.17 -11.93
N SER A 5 7.02 -1.39 -12.08
CA SER A 5 6.21 -0.63 -13.01
C SER A 5 5.47 0.50 -12.29
N ILE A 6 5.64 1.72 -12.77
CA ILE A 6 5.02 2.93 -12.23
C ILE A 6 4.10 3.52 -13.29
N PHE A 7 2.82 3.57 -13.00
CA PHE A 7 1.82 4.13 -13.89
C PHE A 7 1.24 5.43 -13.34
N LEU A 8 1.07 6.42 -14.23
CA LEU A 8 0.43 7.68 -13.91
C LEU A 8 -0.77 7.90 -14.84
N THR A 9 -1.77 8.61 -14.37
CA THR A 9 -2.95 8.94 -15.19
C THR A 9 -2.75 10.14 -16.10
N ASP A 10 -1.76 10.98 -15.80
CA ASP A 10 -1.37 12.14 -16.59
C ASP A 10 -0.31 11.84 -17.67
N GLU A 11 0.07 12.87 -18.43
CA GLU A 11 1.08 12.77 -19.48
C GLU A 11 2.51 12.56 -18.97
N LEU A 12 2.74 12.84 -17.69
CA LEU A 12 4.03 12.61 -17.04
C LEU A 12 4.47 11.14 -17.18
N GLY A 13 3.50 10.20 -17.11
CA GLY A 13 3.77 8.78 -17.28
C GLY A 13 4.35 8.38 -18.64
N GLU A 14 4.13 9.19 -19.70
CA GLU A 14 4.67 8.96 -21.04
C GLU A 14 6.01 9.67 -21.27
N THR A 15 6.33 10.68 -20.45
CA THR A 15 7.52 11.51 -20.60
C THR A 15 8.69 11.07 -19.73
N LEU A 16 8.43 10.28 -18.69
CA LEU A 16 9.47 9.79 -17.80
C LEU A 16 10.25 8.64 -18.44
N GLU A 17 11.57 8.81 -18.50
CA GLU A 17 12.48 7.77 -18.96
C GLU A 17 12.69 6.70 -17.91
N GLU A 18 12.80 5.45 -18.35
CA GLU A 18 13.22 4.32 -17.51
C GLU A 18 14.59 4.59 -16.88
N PHE A 19 14.81 4.07 -15.69
CA PHE A 19 16.12 4.17 -15.05
C PHE A 19 16.39 2.95 -14.16
N GLU A 20 17.67 2.75 -13.86
CA GLU A 20 18.13 1.68 -12.99
C GLU A 20 18.69 2.26 -11.69
N HIS A 21 18.32 1.63 -10.58
CA HIS A 21 18.87 1.93 -9.27
C HIS A 21 19.19 0.63 -8.51
N GLY A 22 20.47 0.38 -8.31
CA GLY A 22 20.94 -0.89 -7.75
C GLY A 22 20.62 -2.07 -8.68
N THR A 23 19.87 -3.05 -8.18
CA THR A 23 19.42 -4.23 -8.94
C THR A 23 18.00 -4.08 -9.49
N THR A 24 17.40 -2.90 -9.37
CA THR A 24 16.01 -2.64 -9.71
C THR A 24 15.91 -1.70 -10.92
N ARG A 25 15.10 -2.07 -11.90
CA ARG A 25 14.73 -1.26 -13.05
C ARG A 25 13.34 -0.69 -12.84
N PHE A 26 13.20 0.62 -13.02
CA PHE A 26 11.96 1.35 -12.91
C PHE A 26 11.45 1.71 -14.30
N VAL A 27 10.24 1.28 -14.60
CA VAL A 27 9.58 1.48 -15.89
C VAL A 27 8.35 2.35 -15.67
N PHE A 28 8.19 3.38 -16.48
CA PHE A 28 7.05 4.29 -16.40
C PHE A 28 6.06 4.03 -17.52
N GLY A 29 4.81 4.34 -17.27
CA GLY A 29 3.76 4.25 -18.26
C GLY A 29 2.52 5.05 -17.88
N ARG A 30 1.66 5.29 -18.87
CA ARG A 30 0.35 5.88 -18.64
C ARG A 30 -0.69 4.80 -18.42
N ILE A 31 -1.63 5.05 -17.49
CA ILE A 31 -2.76 4.17 -17.24
C ILE A 31 -4.07 4.93 -17.42
N GLY A 32 -5.01 4.30 -18.09
CA GLY A 32 -6.35 4.84 -18.34
C GLY A 32 -7.45 4.00 -17.68
N PRO A 33 -8.72 4.28 -18.05
CA PRO A 33 -9.90 3.62 -17.49
C PRO A 33 -9.93 2.10 -17.65
N ASP A 34 -9.26 1.57 -18.67
CA ASP A 34 -9.22 0.14 -19.01
C ASP A 34 -8.12 -0.63 -18.27
N GLY A 35 -7.38 0.06 -17.40
CA GLY A 35 -6.25 -0.53 -16.68
C GLY A 35 -4.99 -0.68 -17.56
N PRO A 36 -4.00 -1.49 -17.13
CA PRO A 36 -2.78 -1.69 -17.87
C PRO A 36 -3.03 -2.41 -19.19
N ARG A 37 -2.42 -1.92 -20.27
CA ARG A 37 -2.55 -2.50 -21.62
C ARG A 37 -1.82 -3.85 -21.77
N GLN A 38 -0.85 -4.11 -20.91
CA GLN A 38 -0.05 -5.34 -20.90
C GLN A 38 -0.06 -5.96 -19.51
N LEU A 39 0.20 -7.26 -19.45
CA LEU A 39 0.48 -7.92 -18.16
C LEU A 39 1.74 -7.31 -17.57
N VAL A 40 1.67 -6.98 -16.30
CA VAL A 40 2.78 -6.39 -15.55
C VAL A 40 3.34 -7.44 -14.61
N ASP A 41 4.57 -7.85 -14.87
CA ASP A 41 5.29 -8.75 -13.98
C ASP A 41 5.97 -7.92 -12.88
N GLY A 42 5.74 -8.30 -11.63
CA GLY A 42 6.36 -7.64 -10.48
C GLY A 42 5.51 -6.54 -9.82
N PRO A 43 6.12 -5.76 -8.92
CA PRO A 43 5.43 -4.70 -8.19
C PRO A 43 4.92 -3.58 -9.10
N MET A 44 3.67 -3.20 -8.90
CA MET A 44 2.99 -2.14 -9.63
C MET A 44 2.64 -0.98 -8.71
N TRP A 45 2.92 0.22 -9.15
CA TRP A 45 2.56 1.49 -8.51
C TRP A 45 1.69 2.29 -9.44
N VAL A 46 0.59 2.85 -8.93
CA VAL A 46 -0.33 3.65 -9.74
C VAL A 46 -0.60 4.96 -9.02
N PHE A 47 -0.34 6.07 -9.71
CA PHE A 47 -0.71 7.41 -9.27
C PHE A 47 -1.94 7.85 -10.04
N VAL A 48 -3.03 8.10 -9.31
CA VAL A 48 -4.33 8.45 -9.88
C VAL A 48 -4.69 9.88 -9.51
N GLU A 49 -4.80 10.76 -10.49
CA GLU A 49 -5.25 12.13 -10.28
C GLU A 49 -6.69 12.18 -9.78
N TRP A 50 -6.96 13.15 -8.91
CA TRP A 50 -8.30 13.39 -8.36
C TRP A 50 -9.28 13.78 -9.45
N VAL A 51 -8.89 14.71 -10.31
CA VAL A 51 -9.65 15.16 -11.47
C VAL A 51 -9.00 14.66 -12.75
N MET A 52 -9.77 14.00 -13.58
CA MET A 52 -9.40 13.52 -14.89
C MET A 52 -10.44 13.98 -15.92
N ASN A 53 -10.06 14.07 -17.20
CA ASN A 53 -10.94 14.57 -18.25
C ASN A 53 -12.15 13.67 -18.49
N ASP A 54 -11.97 12.36 -18.46
CA ASP A 54 -12.98 11.40 -18.91
C ASP A 54 -13.66 10.65 -17.76
N LEU A 55 -13.03 10.61 -16.57
CA LEU A 55 -13.49 9.81 -15.44
C LEU A 55 -12.99 10.42 -14.13
N ALA A 56 -13.83 10.41 -13.08
CA ALA A 56 -13.36 10.82 -11.76
C ALA A 56 -12.29 9.83 -11.23
N GLY A 57 -11.20 10.35 -10.65
CA GLY A 57 -10.11 9.53 -10.12
C GLY A 57 -10.57 8.49 -9.09
N LEU A 58 -11.55 8.83 -8.26
CA LEU A 58 -12.17 7.88 -7.31
C LEU A 58 -12.80 6.67 -8.01
N GLU A 59 -13.43 6.88 -9.15
CA GLU A 59 -14.04 5.79 -9.92
C GLU A 59 -12.98 4.94 -10.58
N LEU A 60 -11.93 5.55 -11.16
CA LEU A 60 -10.78 4.80 -11.67
C LEU A 60 -10.13 3.95 -10.57
N CYS A 61 -9.93 4.51 -9.39
CA CYS A 61 -9.37 3.77 -8.25
C CYS A 61 -10.20 2.51 -7.93
N ARG A 62 -11.54 2.63 -7.93
CA ARG A 62 -12.42 1.47 -7.70
C ARG A 62 -12.30 0.43 -8.80
N ARG A 63 -12.24 0.84 -10.06
CA ARG A 63 -12.08 -0.05 -11.22
C ARG A 63 -10.75 -0.80 -11.16
N LEU A 64 -9.67 -0.10 -10.89
CA LEU A 64 -8.34 -0.72 -10.73
C LEU A 64 -8.33 -1.74 -9.58
N ARG A 65 -9.07 -1.48 -8.50
CA ARG A 65 -9.19 -2.45 -7.39
C ARG A 65 -10.05 -3.66 -7.74
N ALA A 66 -11.01 -3.52 -8.62
CA ALA A 66 -11.82 -4.63 -9.11
C ALA A 66 -11.11 -5.46 -10.19
N ASP A 67 -10.10 -4.90 -10.84
CA ASP A 67 -9.32 -5.58 -11.88
C ASP A 67 -8.27 -6.50 -11.24
N SER A 68 -8.35 -7.80 -11.53
CA SER A 68 -7.40 -8.79 -11.02
C SER A 68 -5.94 -8.52 -11.43
N ARG A 69 -5.71 -7.86 -12.56
CA ARG A 69 -4.38 -7.45 -13.03
C ARG A 69 -3.74 -6.40 -12.12
N CYS A 70 -4.57 -5.63 -11.42
CA CYS A 70 -4.16 -4.53 -10.52
C CYS A 70 -4.38 -4.86 -9.05
N ALA A 71 -4.79 -6.06 -8.68
CA ALA A 71 -5.17 -6.41 -7.31
C ALA A 71 -4.05 -6.12 -6.30
N GLY A 72 -2.81 -6.43 -6.65
CA GLY A 72 -1.61 -6.16 -5.82
C GLY A 72 -0.95 -4.79 -6.03
N ALA A 73 -1.51 -3.92 -6.87
CA ALA A 73 -0.94 -2.61 -7.13
C ALA A 73 -1.02 -1.69 -5.90
N HIS A 74 0.01 -0.89 -5.68
CA HIS A 74 -0.04 0.22 -4.74
C HIS A 74 -0.66 1.44 -5.43
N ILE A 75 -1.86 1.85 -5.01
CA ILE A 75 -2.55 3.00 -5.61
C ILE A 75 -2.41 4.22 -4.68
N THR A 76 -1.82 5.28 -5.21
CA THR A 76 -1.72 6.59 -4.56
C THR A 76 -2.67 7.57 -5.27
N MET A 77 -3.60 8.17 -4.53
CA MET A 77 -4.43 9.26 -5.06
C MET A 77 -3.67 10.58 -5.00
N VAL A 78 -3.71 11.33 -6.08
CA VAL A 78 -3.14 12.68 -6.18
C VAL A 78 -4.26 13.68 -5.99
N LEU A 79 -4.30 14.33 -4.84
CA LEU A 79 -5.34 15.29 -4.47
C LEU A 79 -4.96 16.69 -4.95
N ASP A 80 -5.95 17.49 -5.34
CA ASP A 80 -5.73 18.89 -5.72
C ASP A 80 -5.44 19.77 -4.49
N ASN A 81 -6.05 19.43 -3.35
CA ASN A 81 -5.94 20.16 -2.11
C ASN A 81 -5.79 19.21 -0.91
N ASP A 82 -5.29 19.76 0.19
CA ASP A 82 -5.14 19.04 1.45
C ASP A 82 -6.44 19.01 2.27
N ASP A 83 -7.51 18.44 1.69
CA ASP A 83 -8.80 18.28 2.32
C ASP A 83 -8.96 16.94 3.03
N GLN A 84 -9.42 16.96 4.28
CA GLN A 84 -9.54 15.76 5.10
C GLN A 84 -10.60 14.79 4.59
N GLU A 85 -11.71 15.29 4.05
CA GLU A 85 -12.78 14.42 3.55
C GLU A 85 -12.37 13.77 2.23
N ASP A 86 -11.64 14.48 1.36
CA ASP A 86 -11.12 13.93 0.12
C ASP A 86 -10.06 12.84 0.38
N ARG A 87 -9.20 13.00 1.39
CA ARG A 87 -8.30 11.93 1.86
C ARG A 87 -9.08 10.68 2.25
N ARG A 88 -10.15 10.82 3.04
CA ARG A 88 -11.00 9.70 3.45
C ARG A 88 -11.70 9.05 2.27
N ARG A 89 -12.22 9.85 1.32
CA ARG A 89 -12.88 9.36 0.10
C ARG A 89 -11.91 8.54 -0.76
N ALA A 90 -10.67 9.03 -0.95
CA ALA A 90 -9.61 8.32 -1.66
C ALA A 90 -9.37 6.93 -1.05
N LEU A 91 -9.15 6.87 0.26
CA LEU A 91 -8.90 5.62 0.95
C LEU A 91 -10.10 4.67 0.91
N ARG A 92 -11.32 5.18 1.09
CA ARG A 92 -12.55 4.36 0.97
C ARG A 92 -12.74 3.83 -0.46
N ALA A 93 -12.34 4.59 -1.49
CA ALA A 93 -12.40 4.14 -2.87
C ALA A 93 -11.41 2.99 -3.17
N GLY A 94 -10.43 2.78 -2.30
CA GLY A 94 -9.49 1.68 -2.46
C GLY A 94 -8.03 2.11 -2.57
N ALA A 95 -7.72 3.41 -2.54
CA ALA A 95 -6.33 3.87 -2.50
C ALA A 95 -5.60 3.32 -1.27
N ASP A 96 -4.31 3.11 -1.40
CA ASP A 96 -3.43 2.74 -0.29
C ASP A 96 -2.83 3.97 0.36
N ASP A 97 -2.75 5.06 -0.43
CA ASP A 97 -2.10 6.28 -0.05
C ASP A 97 -2.69 7.48 -0.79
N TYR A 98 -2.30 8.68 -0.36
CA TYR A 98 -2.60 9.92 -1.06
C TYR A 98 -1.42 10.89 -0.95
N ILE A 99 -1.32 11.79 -1.90
CA ILE A 99 -0.41 12.94 -1.88
C ILE A 99 -1.16 14.16 -2.41
N VAL A 100 -0.67 15.35 -2.12
CA VAL A 100 -1.18 16.58 -2.72
C VAL A 100 -0.30 16.91 -3.92
N GLY A 101 -0.93 17.13 -5.09
CA GLY A 101 -0.24 17.45 -6.33
C GLY A 101 0.24 18.90 -6.42
N PRO A 102 0.85 19.30 -7.51
CA PRO A 102 1.10 18.49 -8.72
C PRO A 102 2.25 17.48 -8.54
N LEU A 103 2.21 16.42 -9.37
CA LEU A 103 3.30 15.44 -9.42
C LEU A 103 4.47 15.95 -10.25
N ASP A 104 5.67 15.61 -9.81
CA ASP A 104 6.88 15.64 -10.63
C ASP A 104 7.64 14.30 -10.47
N ARG A 105 8.70 14.15 -11.26
CA ARG A 105 9.53 12.95 -11.21
C ARG A 105 10.09 12.67 -9.81
N THR A 106 10.54 13.70 -9.12
CA THR A 106 11.17 13.57 -7.80
C THR A 106 10.17 13.06 -6.77
N ILE A 107 8.99 13.66 -6.72
CA ILE A 107 7.90 13.27 -5.81
C ILE A 107 7.49 11.82 -6.04
N VAL A 108 7.31 11.41 -7.32
CA VAL A 108 6.97 10.03 -7.68
C VAL A 108 8.04 9.05 -7.22
N LEU A 109 9.30 9.34 -7.52
CA LEU A 109 10.42 8.47 -7.18
C LEU A 109 10.66 8.39 -5.68
N ASP A 110 10.66 9.52 -4.99
CA ASP A 110 10.85 9.56 -3.53
C ASP A 110 9.76 8.74 -2.84
N ARG A 111 8.51 8.82 -3.32
CA ARG A 111 7.41 8.03 -2.77
C ARG A 111 7.61 6.54 -3.00
N VAL A 112 7.96 6.13 -4.20
CA VAL A 112 8.22 4.72 -4.54
C VAL A 112 9.44 4.20 -3.78
N MET A 113 10.54 4.95 -3.73
CA MET A 113 11.79 4.54 -3.09
C MET A 113 11.70 4.50 -1.56
N ALA A 114 11.01 5.47 -0.92
CA ALA A 114 10.78 5.45 0.52
C ALA A 114 10.05 4.18 0.97
N LEU A 115 9.14 3.69 0.15
CA LEU A 115 8.41 2.47 0.42
C LEU A 115 9.21 1.20 0.04
N GLN A 116 10.18 1.32 -0.87
CA GLN A 116 11.09 0.23 -1.29
C GLN A 116 12.26 0.03 -0.33
N SER A 117 12.81 1.10 0.24
CA SER A 117 13.96 1.01 1.17
C SER A 117 13.61 0.18 2.42
N ASN A 118 12.34 0.08 2.77
CA ASN A 118 11.85 -0.87 3.77
C ASN A 118 11.92 -2.35 3.32
N ARG A 119 11.94 -2.62 2.00
CA ARG A 119 12.07 -3.99 1.45
C ARG A 119 13.53 -4.49 1.49
N GLN A 120 14.49 -3.62 1.24
CA GLN A 120 15.92 -3.99 1.14
C GLN A 120 16.60 -4.22 2.49
N ARG A 121 16.00 -3.74 3.59
CA ARG A 121 16.60 -3.88 4.93
C ARG A 121 16.49 -5.27 5.55
N HIS A 122 15.70 -6.19 4.96
CA HIS A 122 15.49 -7.53 5.51
C HIS A 122 15.46 -8.59 4.40
N PRO A 123 16.63 -9.07 3.91
CA PRO A 123 16.67 -10.22 3.03
C PRO A 123 16.27 -11.47 3.81
N ALA A 124 15.31 -12.22 3.26
CA ALA A 124 14.94 -13.60 3.66
C ALA A 124 14.63 -13.79 5.16
N GLN A 125 13.74 -12.98 5.73
CA GLN A 125 13.21 -13.25 7.06
C GLN A 125 11.82 -13.86 6.97
N LEU A 126 11.69 -15.09 7.45
CA LEU A 126 10.43 -15.73 7.75
C LEU A 126 10.06 -15.38 9.18
N PHE A 127 8.91 -14.74 9.39
CA PHE A 127 8.36 -14.49 10.72
C PHE A 127 7.25 -15.51 10.99
N GLU A 128 7.36 -16.22 12.11
CA GLU A 128 6.34 -17.15 12.56
C GLU A 128 5.86 -16.74 13.96
N ILE A 129 4.57 -16.47 14.08
CA ILE A 129 3.93 -16.07 15.35
C ILE A 129 2.61 -16.84 15.47
N GLY A 130 2.58 -17.83 16.34
CA GLY A 130 1.43 -18.70 16.44
C GLY A 130 1.10 -19.36 15.10
N GLN A 131 -0.05 -19.05 14.54
CA GLN A 131 -0.48 -19.57 13.23
C GLN A 131 -0.15 -18.63 12.06
N LEU A 132 0.39 -17.44 12.34
CA LEU A 132 0.78 -16.47 11.31
C LEU A 132 2.19 -16.77 10.82
N THR A 133 2.35 -16.87 9.50
CA THR A 133 3.65 -16.90 8.82
C THR A 133 3.74 -15.74 7.86
N ILE A 134 4.82 -14.98 7.90
CA ILE A 134 5.10 -13.87 6.97
C ILE A 134 6.43 -14.13 6.27
N ASP A 135 6.38 -14.31 4.96
CA ASP A 135 7.55 -14.42 4.09
C ASP A 135 7.87 -13.03 3.50
N MET A 136 8.95 -12.45 4.00
CA MET A 136 9.40 -11.12 3.58
C MET A 136 9.99 -11.11 2.16
N ALA A 137 10.58 -12.22 1.73
CA ALA A 137 11.16 -12.32 0.39
C ALA A 137 10.05 -12.46 -0.66
N ALA A 138 9.07 -13.31 -0.39
CA ALA A 138 7.94 -13.52 -1.29
C ALA A 138 6.83 -12.48 -1.14
N LEU A 139 6.90 -11.59 -0.12
CA LEU A 139 5.84 -10.65 0.29
C LEU A 139 4.48 -11.35 0.47
N ARG A 140 4.50 -12.49 1.09
CA ARG A 140 3.32 -13.33 1.33
C ARG A 140 3.12 -13.55 2.82
N SER A 141 1.87 -13.73 3.19
CA SER A 141 1.52 -14.13 4.55
C SER A 141 0.47 -15.22 4.52
N THR A 142 0.53 -16.11 5.47
CA THR A 142 -0.45 -17.18 5.64
C THR A 142 -0.91 -17.26 7.10
N TRP A 143 -2.13 -17.70 7.30
CA TRP A 143 -2.66 -18.08 8.61
C TRP A 143 -2.99 -19.58 8.61
N ALA A 144 -2.31 -20.33 9.46
CA ALA A 144 -2.42 -21.79 9.46
C ALA A 144 -2.26 -22.41 8.05
N GLY A 145 -1.35 -21.87 7.24
CA GLY A 145 -1.12 -22.29 5.86
C GLY A 145 -2.09 -21.69 4.81
N THR A 146 -3.18 -21.05 5.24
CA THR A 146 -4.13 -20.37 4.33
C THR A 146 -3.58 -19.00 3.93
N PRO A 147 -3.44 -18.68 2.63
CA PRO A 147 -2.96 -17.37 2.19
C PRO A 147 -3.85 -16.22 2.69
N ILE A 148 -3.22 -15.15 3.14
CA ILE A 148 -3.88 -13.90 3.50
C ILE A 148 -3.67 -12.93 2.34
N ASP A 149 -4.77 -12.54 1.67
CA ASP A 149 -4.73 -11.57 0.58
C ASP A 149 -4.59 -10.15 1.16
N LEU A 150 -3.38 -9.58 1.06
CA LEU A 150 -3.03 -8.29 1.64
C LEU A 150 -2.53 -7.31 0.57
N ARG A 151 -3.00 -6.09 0.66
CA ARG A 151 -2.41 -4.98 -0.07
C ARG A 151 -1.09 -4.54 0.58
N PRO A 152 -0.24 -3.79 -0.13
CA PRO A 152 1.09 -3.41 0.37
C PRO A 152 1.10 -2.77 1.77
N ASN A 153 0.15 -1.87 2.07
CA ASN A 153 0.10 -1.25 3.39
C ASN A 153 -0.41 -2.20 4.48
N GLU A 154 -1.36 -3.06 4.14
CA GLU A 154 -1.88 -4.08 5.06
C GLU A 154 -0.78 -5.10 5.39
N PHE A 155 0.02 -5.49 4.40
CA PHE A 155 1.18 -6.36 4.61
C PHE A 155 2.22 -5.71 5.53
N ARG A 156 2.52 -4.41 5.33
CA ARG A 156 3.44 -3.67 6.20
C ARG A 156 2.93 -3.55 7.62
N LEU A 157 1.64 -3.26 7.79
CA LEU A 157 1.00 -3.22 9.10
C LEU A 157 1.09 -4.58 9.79
N LEU A 158 0.74 -5.66 9.08
CA LEU A 158 0.81 -7.00 9.63
C LEU A 158 2.24 -7.35 10.05
N ARG A 159 3.22 -7.01 9.23
CA ARG A 159 4.64 -7.15 9.55
C ARG A 159 5.01 -6.37 10.82
N PHE A 160 4.63 -5.08 10.90
CA PHE A 160 4.98 -4.24 12.03
C PHE A 160 4.36 -4.76 13.34
N PHE A 161 3.15 -5.30 13.29
CA PHE A 161 2.55 -6.01 14.41
C PHE A 161 3.31 -7.30 14.75
N ALA A 162 3.73 -8.06 13.76
CA ALA A 162 4.50 -9.28 13.94
C ALA A 162 5.89 -9.03 14.56
N GLU A 163 6.49 -7.89 14.27
CA GLU A 163 7.72 -7.43 14.91
C GLU A 163 7.49 -6.94 16.37
N ASN A 164 6.24 -6.69 16.76
CA ASN A 164 5.84 -6.19 18.08
C ASN A 164 4.63 -6.97 18.65
N PRO A 165 4.72 -8.31 18.80
CA PRO A 165 3.61 -9.11 19.25
C PRO A 165 3.19 -8.73 20.68
N ASP A 166 1.89 -8.82 20.97
CA ASP A 166 1.28 -8.56 22.28
C ASP A 166 1.53 -7.14 22.84
N ARG A 167 2.12 -6.26 22.04
CA ARG A 167 2.37 -4.86 22.38
C ARG A 167 1.24 -3.98 21.82
N VAL A 168 0.75 -3.05 22.65
CA VAL A 168 -0.17 -2.01 22.18
C VAL A 168 0.62 -0.98 21.39
N LEU A 169 0.26 -0.78 20.13
CA LEU A 169 0.86 0.21 19.23
C LEU A 169 -0.13 1.36 19.01
N SER A 170 0.33 2.58 19.26
CA SER A 170 -0.46 3.79 19.00
C SER A 170 -0.60 4.03 17.48
N ARG A 171 -1.52 4.92 17.09
CA ARG A 171 -1.67 5.30 15.68
C ARG A 171 -0.41 5.95 15.12
N ASP A 172 0.23 6.81 15.92
CA ASP A 172 1.47 7.48 15.54
C ASP A 172 2.63 6.49 15.36
N GLU A 173 2.74 5.48 16.24
CA GLU A 173 3.73 4.41 16.07
C GLU A 173 3.48 3.61 14.81
N LEU A 174 2.22 3.32 14.47
CA LEU A 174 1.86 2.61 13.24
C LEU A 174 2.16 3.44 11.99
N ILE A 175 1.88 4.76 12.00
CA ILE A 175 2.23 5.68 10.91
C ILE A 175 3.75 5.71 10.71
N SER A 176 4.49 5.88 11.82
CA SER A 176 5.96 5.93 11.80
C SER A 176 6.56 4.60 11.32
N GLY A 177 6.02 3.49 11.79
CA GLY A 177 6.46 2.14 11.39
C GLY A 177 6.22 1.85 9.91
N LEU A 178 5.23 2.49 9.29
CA LEU A 178 4.99 2.41 7.85
C LEU A 178 5.92 3.32 7.02
N GLY A 179 6.75 4.16 7.67
CA GLY A 179 7.63 5.11 6.98
C GLY A 179 6.88 6.30 6.37
N LYS A 180 5.70 6.64 6.90
CA LYS A 180 4.80 7.67 6.35
C LYS A 180 4.77 8.91 7.25
N GLN A 181 5.88 9.60 7.37
CA GLN A 181 5.97 10.81 8.19
C GLN A 181 5.75 12.11 7.40
N GLU A 182 5.94 12.07 6.06
CA GLU A 182 5.76 13.24 5.19
C GLU A 182 5.05 12.86 3.88
N PRO A 183 3.98 13.55 3.53
CA PRO A 183 3.18 14.45 4.36
C PRO A 183 2.50 13.71 5.52
N PRO A 184 2.18 14.41 6.63
CA PRO A 184 1.62 13.77 7.81
C PRO A 184 0.32 13.02 7.48
N VAL A 185 0.30 11.74 7.81
CA VAL A 185 -0.87 10.87 7.61
C VAL A 185 -1.84 11.09 8.76
N ASP A 186 -3.11 11.34 8.45
CA ASP A 186 -4.15 11.44 9.49
C ASP A 186 -4.28 10.09 10.22
N GLU A 187 -4.32 10.12 11.55
CA GLU A 187 -4.53 8.95 12.42
C GLU A 187 -5.73 8.09 11.99
N ARG A 188 -6.80 8.71 11.47
CA ARG A 188 -7.98 8.00 10.95
C ARG A 188 -7.70 7.16 9.71
N THR A 189 -6.63 7.45 8.99
CA THR A 189 -6.15 6.63 7.87
C THR A 189 -5.74 5.25 8.37
N VAL A 190 -5.10 5.19 9.54
CA VAL A 190 -4.72 3.93 10.19
C VAL A 190 -5.96 3.07 10.46
N ASP A 191 -7.06 3.67 10.92
CA ASP A 191 -8.30 2.94 11.22
C ASP A 191 -8.87 2.26 9.95
N VAL A 192 -8.72 2.89 8.77
CA VAL A 192 -9.12 2.29 7.49
C VAL A 192 -8.24 1.09 7.15
N TRP A 193 -6.92 1.22 7.28
CA TRP A 193 -5.99 0.11 7.03
C TRP A 193 -6.19 -1.05 8.01
N ILE A 194 -6.37 -0.76 9.29
CA ILE A 194 -6.71 -1.78 10.31
C ILE A 194 -8.01 -2.50 9.97
N GLY A 195 -9.03 -1.76 9.53
CA GLY A 195 -10.30 -2.36 9.11
C GLY A 195 -10.16 -3.31 7.92
N ARG A 196 -9.28 -2.99 6.97
CA ARG A 196 -8.97 -3.86 5.83
C ARG A 196 -8.17 -5.08 6.26
N LEU A 197 -7.11 -4.90 7.06
CA LEU A 197 -6.29 -5.98 7.59
C LEU A 197 -7.14 -6.98 8.38
N ARG A 198 -8.04 -6.51 9.25
CA ARG A 198 -8.97 -7.40 9.97
C ARG A 198 -9.85 -8.24 9.04
N ARG A 199 -10.34 -7.65 7.95
CA ARG A 199 -11.15 -8.40 6.97
C ARG A 199 -10.32 -9.47 6.28
N ALA A 200 -9.11 -9.16 5.85
CA ALA A 200 -8.22 -10.11 5.22
C ALA A 200 -7.86 -11.28 6.17
N LEU A 201 -7.50 -10.97 7.41
CA LEU A 201 -7.24 -11.98 8.45
C LEU A 201 -8.46 -12.88 8.68
N LYS A 202 -9.65 -12.29 8.83
CA LYS A 202 -10.90 -13.04 9.00
C LYS A 202 -11.20 -13.95 7.82
N SER A 203 -10.96 -13.48 6.58
CA SER A 203 -11.16 -14.29 5.36
C SER A 203 -10.20 -15.48 5.29
N ALA A 204 -9.01 -15.37 5.87
CA ALA A 204 -8.04 -16.45 5.99
C ALA A 204 -8.28 -17.37 7.22
N GLY A 205 -9.36 -17.15 7.97
CA GLY A 205 -9.70 -17.97 9.14
C GLY A 205 -9.04 -17.56 10.45
N ALA A 206 -8.37 -16.41 10.51
CA ALA A 206 -7.64 -15.95 11.69
C ALA A 206 -8.51 -15.48 12.87
N GLY A 207 -9.84 -15.54 12.74
CA GLY A 207 -10.70 -15.01 13.81
C GLY A 207 -10.52 -13.49 13.99
N ASN A 208 -10.10 -13.04 15.17
CA ASN A 208 -9.87 -11.62 15.47
C ASN A 208 -8.59 -11.39 16.31
N PRO A 209 -7.39 -11.72 15.78
CA PRO A 209 -6.15 -11.54 16.52
C PRO A 209 -5.76 -10.07 16.69
N LEU A 210 -6.33 -9.15 15.89
CA LEU A 210 -6.02 -7.74 15.93
C LEU A 210 -7.09 -6.95 16.69
N ARG A 211 -6.82 -6.66 17.96
CA ARG A 211 -7.77 -5.97 18.86
C ARG A 211 -7.53 -4.47 18.94
N THR A 212 -8.58 -3.73 19.27
CA THR A 212 -8.51 -2.29 19.62
C THR A 212 -8.43 -2.13 21.13
N ILE A 213 -7.44 -1.41 21.61
CA ILE A 213 -7.35 -0.95 22.97
C ILE A 213 -7.82 0.50 23.00
N ARG A 214 -8.98 0.71 23.59
CA ARG A 214 -9.65 2.03 23.56
C ARG A 214 -8.71 3.13 24.04
N SER A 215 -8.66 4.23 23.29
CA SER A 215 -7.82 5.41 23.54
C SER A 215 -6.30 5.18 23.47
N LEU A 216 -5.80 3.96 23.30
CA LEU A 216 -4.37 3.66 23.25
C LEU A 216 -3.89 3.23 21.85
N GLY A 217 -4.67 2.44 21.12
CA GLY A 217 -4.26 1.96 19.80
C GLY A 217 -4.72 0.53 19.52
N TYR A 218 -3.81 -0.27 18.97
CA TYR A 218 -4.10 -1.62 18.50
C TYR A 218 -3.04 -2.61 18.99
N VAL A 219 -3.45 -3.86 19.17
CA VAL A 219 -2.56 -4.96 19.56
C VAL A 219 -2.86 -6.18 18.72
N PHE A 220 -1.82 -6.89 18.32
CA PHE A 220 -1.92 -8.19 17.67
C PHE A 220 -1.57 -9.27 18.69
N ASP A 221 -2.52 -10.12 18.99
CA ASP A 221 -2.36 -11.22 19.95
C ASP A 221 -1.63 -12.38 19.26
N SER A 222 -0.54 -12.85 19.84
CA SER A 222 0.34 -13.90 19.30
C SER A 222 -0.20 -15.33 19.51
N ASN A 223 -1.25 -15.51 20.30
CA ASN A 223 -1.84 -16.81 20.65
C ASN A 223 -3.00 -17.21 19.74
#